data_1ca2851ce051b777c08e91b2d599ae17
#
_entry.id   1ca2851ce051b777c08e91b2d599ae17
#
_cell.length_a   1.000
_cell.length_b   1.000
_cell.length_c   1.000
_cell.angle_alpha   90.00
_cell.angle_beta   90.00
_cell.angle_gamma   90.00
#
_symmetry.space_group_name_H-M   'P 1'
#
loop_
_entity.id
_entity.type
_entity.pdbx_description
1 polymer ?
#
loop_
_entity_poly.entity_id
_entity_poly.type
_entity_poly.pdbx_seq_one_letter_code
_entity_poly.pdbx_strand_id
1 'polypeptide(L)'
;MPMPRFLFAALAVSLVALSGCTGLTPDMMNLESMSCEDRLSYVDAVVDDKAVQNASASPVVGYPFLRANRNSVLMARQLDADGDGQVDRADQWDALISQMRGLDRAARQSEIANLPAASGISYEAAENCANAMAASLTPDQYQTLLPAVFVPDDYLDFQRIAGLYPLTAFPAYFGYEGWKQENFASFAANDDDLIHSGAWREYTLASSEPGRFDVADIAQDAFGQWRPTDRELENMARAYAPVFRVRTGSDSDKVGRPNLLARDALAMIDTDDPTVYYRLSHTYFAGRWRPQIVYEIWFPERPATSSFDILAGHLDALIWRVTLDKDGTPLIADTIHGCGCYHMFFPSNGLQRISAPEDHDIRETAEMPAGYLTSSMLSRPVLWIDKTSHYLLTVTGAATDQSMADIARQTAVLRPAQELGHLPLQNGQGTASLFDEAGFVPGTERLESLILWPMGVDKPGAMRQWGHHATAFVGRRHFDEATLMDRYFRPVD
;
A
#
# COMPACT_ATOMS: atom_id res chain seq x y z
N MET A 1 -5.39 -62.09 40.69
CA MET A 1 -6.28 -61.18 39.98
C MET A 1 -5.51 -60.56 38.82
N PRO A 2 -5.85 -60.80 37.57
CA PRO A 2 -5.06 -60.38 36.42
C PRO A 2 -5.46 -58.98 35.94
N MET A 3 -4.44 -58.20 35.54
CA MET A 3 -4.56 -56.89 34.85
C MET A 3 -5.08 -57.04 33.46
N PRO A 4 -5.92 -56.11 32.95
CA PRO A 4 -6.30 -56.09 31.54
C PRO A 4 -5.26 -55.44 30.65
N ARG A 5 -4.99 -56.13 29.56
CA ARG A 5 -4.14 -55.67 28.44
C ARG A 5 -4.87 -54.59 27.64
N PHE A 6 -4.30 -53.40 27.50
CA PHE A 6 -4.73 -52.39 26.53
C PHE A 6 -4.21 -52.77 25.14
N LEU A 7 -5.14 -52.97 24.19
CA LEU A 7 -4.86 -53.09 22.77
C LEU A 7 -4.42 -51.72 22.22
N PHE A 8 -3.23 -51.65 21.65
CA PHE A 8 -2.83 -50.57 20.73
C PHE A 8 -3.44 -50.89 19.36
N ALA A 9 -4.42 -50.07 18.92
CA ALA A 9 -4.87 -50.05 17.54
C ALA A 9 -3.87 -49.21 16.73
N ALA A 10 -3.09 -49.88 15.88
CA ALA A 10 -2.22 -49.23 14.91
C ALA A 10 -3.10 -48.67 13.79
N LEU A 11 -3.15 -47.32 13.67
CA LEU A 11 -3.76 -46.62 12.54
C LEU A 11 -2.75 -46.66 11.38
N ALA A 12 -3.02 -47.52 10.41
CA ALA A 12 -2.30 -47.57 9.17
C ALA A 12 -2.68 -46.34 8.33
N VAL A 13 -1.81 -45.33 8.27
CA VAL A 13 -1.91 -44.21 7.32
C VAL A 13 -1.46 -44.72 5.97
N SER A 14 -2.42 -44.93 5.06
CA SER A 14 -2.14 -45.22 3.68
C SER A 14 -1.53 -43.98 2.99
N LEU A 15 -0.21 -44.01 2.75
CA LEU A 15 0.44 -43.07 1.82
C LEU A 15 -0.09 -43.41 0.41
N VAL A 16 -0.98 -42.56 -0.08
CA VAL A 16 -1.25 -42.47 -1.50
C VAL A 16 -0.08 -41.68 -2.11
N ALA A 17 0.85 -42.40 -2.73
CA ALA A 17 1.87 -41.82 -3.56
C ALA A 17 1.18 -41.16 -4.77
N LEU A 18 1.05 -39.87 -4.78
CA LEU A 18 0.78 -39.06 -5.98
C LEU A 18 2.07 -39.01 -6.77
N SER A 19 2.25 -40.07 -7.60
CA SER A 19 3.25 -40.07 -8.66
C SER A 19 2.73 -39.21 -9.81
N GLY A 20 3.56 -38.28 -10.26
CA GLY A 20 3.52 -37.75 -11.59
C GLY A 20 3.14 -36.31 -11.74
N CYS A 21 3.93 -35.38 -11.20
CA CYS A 21 4.21 -34.18 -11.97
C CYS A 21 5.26 -34.54 -13.02
N THR A 22 4.83 -35.04 -14.14
CA THR A 22 5.63 -34.94 -15.37
C THR A 22 5.70 -33.46 -15.68
N GLY A 23 6.88 -32.85 -15.46
CA GLY A 23 7.17 -31.53 -15.96
C GLY A 23 6.87 -31.55 -17.47
N LEU A 24 5.79 -30.86 -17.84
CA LEU A 24 5.57 -30.47 -19.23
C LEU A 24 6.69 -29.48 -19.53
N THR A 25 7.80 -29.99 -20.11
CA THR A 25 8.64 -29.15 -20.93
C THR A 25 7.72 -28.60 -22.02
N PRO A 26 7.55 -27.28 -22.14
CA PRO A 26 6.76 -26.71 -23.20
C PRO A 26 7.52 -26.99 -24.52
N ASP A 27 7.22 -28.08 -25.20
CA ASP A 27 7.29 -28.03 -26.64
C ASP A 27 6.48 -26.80 -27.04
N MET A 28 7.07 -25.90 -27.83
CA MET A 28 6.50 -24.60 -28.18
C MET A 28 4.99 -24.74 -28.51
N MET A 29 4.17 -24.73 -27.44
CA MET A 29 2.72 -24.69 -27.61
C MET A 29 2.46 -23.40 -28.38
N ASN A 30 1.80 -23.53 -29.51
CA ASN A 30 1.48 -22.40 -30.36
C ASN A 30 0.48 -21.53 -29.60
N LEU A 31 1.01 -20.61 -28.75
CA LEU A 31 0.22 -19.67 -27.94
C LEU A 31 -0.79 -18.90 -28.79
N GLU A 32 -0.50 -18.74 -30.11
CA GLU A 32 -1.39 -18.05 -31.03
C GLU A 32 -2.68 -18.82 -31.29
N SER A 33 -2.69 -20.16 -31.16
CA SER A 33 -3.87 -21.00 -31.38
C SER A 33 -4.73 -21.24 -30.14
N MET A 34 -4.29 -20.75 -28.93
CA MET A 34 -5.05 -20.89 -27.70
C MET A 34 -6.27 -19.97 -27.68
N SER A 35 -7.34 -20.41 -26.99
CA SER A 35 -8.42 -19.50 -26.60
C SER A 35 -7.88 -18.39 -25.67
N CYS A 36 -8.58 -17.28 -25.56
CA CYS A 36 -8.17 -16.20 -24.64
C CYS A 36 -8.13 -16.68 -23.18
N GLU A 37 -9.07 -17.49 -22.75
CA GLU A 37 -9.15 -18.08 -21.43
C GLU A 37 -7.95 -18.97 -21.12
N ASP A 38 -7.65 -19.93 -22.03
CA ASP A 38 -6.50 -20.83 -21.90
C ASP A 38 -5.17 -20.05 -21.88
N ARG A 39 -5.07 -19.02 -22.73
CA ARG A 39 -3.87 -18.18 -22.81
C ARG A 39 -3.62 -17.44 -21.50
N LEU A 40 -4.64 -16.79 -20.93
CA LEU A 40 -4.50 -16.07 -19.66
C LEU A 40 -4.20 -17.02 -18.52
N SER A 41 -4.87 -18.16 -18.45
CA SER A 41 -4.59 -19.22 -17.46
C SER A 41 -3.15 -19.76 -17.58
N TYR A 42 -2.65 -19.89 -18.80
CA TYR A 42 -1.24 -20.28 -19.02
C TYR A 42 -0.27 -19.20 -18.55
N VAL A 43 -0.55 -17.91 -18.84
CA VAL A 43 0.28 -16.80 -18.35
C VAL A 43 0.33 -16.80 -16.83
N ASP A 44 -0.84 -16.93 -16.17
CA ASP A 44 -0.93 -16.96 -14.71
C ASP A 44 -0.15 -18.16 -14.12
N ALA A 45 -0.24 -19.34 -14.72
CA ALA A 45 0.52 -20.52 -14.30
C ALA A 45 2.05 -20.33 -14.45
N VAL A 46 2.51 -19.64 -15.49
CA VAL A 46 3.94 -19.32 -15.66
C VAL A 46 4.40 -18.26 -14.66
N VAL A 47 3.56 -17.25 -14.39
CA VAL A 47 3.81 -16.23 -13.37
C VAL A 47 3.96 -16.87 -11.99
N ASP A 48 3.07 -17.83 -11.65
CA ASP A 48 3.11 -18.62 -10.41
C ASP A 48 4.36 -19.49 -10.32
N ASP A 49 4.71 -20.23 -11.38
CA ASP A 49 5.91 -21.08 -11.42
C ASP A 49 7.20 -20.29 -11.22
N LYS A 50 7.22 -19.03 -11.65
CA LYS A 50 8.39 -18.14 -11.52
C LYS A 50 8.35 -17.26 -10.28
N ALA A 51 7.31 -17.36 -9.46
CA ALA A 51 7.11 -16.54 -8.25
C ALA A 51 7.32 -15.04 -8.52
N VAL A 52 6.65 -14.53 -9.57
CA VAL A 52 6.72 -13.12 -9.99
C VAL A 52 5.37 -12.42 -9.93
N GLN A 53 4.43 -12.96 -9.16
CA GLN A 53 3.12 -12.38 -8.92
C GLN A 53 3.24 -10.97 -8.36
N ASN A 54 2.32 -10.11 -8.78
CA ASN A 54 2.16 -8.77 -8.21
C ASN A 54 0.99 -8.77 -7.22
N ALA A 55 1.27 -8.60 -5.95
CA ALA A 55 0.29 -8.69 -4.87
C ALA A 55 -0.54 -7.41 -4.66
N SER A 56 -0.31 -6.32 -5.41
CA SER A 56 -1.01 -5.04 -5.20
C SER A 56 -2.53 -5.09 -5.40
N ALA A 57 -3.05 -6.15 -6.04
CA ALA A 57 -4.47 -6.41 -6.23
C ALA A 57 -4.73 -7.91 -6.32
N SER A 58 -5.84 -8.37 -5.75
CA SER A 58 -6.20 -9.78 -5.65
C SER A 58 -6.81 -10.29 -6.95
N PRO A 59 -6.39 -11.45 -7.49
CA PRO A 59 -7.07 -12.09 -8.62
C PRO A 59 -8.54 -12.38 -8.32
N VAL A 60 -9.43 -12.16 -9.29
CA VAL A 60 -10.85 -12.49 -9.20
C VAL A 60 -11.07 -13.91 -9.69
N VAL A 61 -11.44 -14.82 -8.78
CA VAL A 61 -11.57 -16.25 -9.08
C VAL A 61 -12.59 -16.49 -10.21
N GLY A 62 -12.19 -17.22 -11.25
CA GLY A 62 -13.00 -17.48 -12.44
C GLY A 62 -12.96 -16.36 -13.49
N TYR A 63 -12.24 -15.26 -13.25
CA TYR A 63 -12.09 -14.14 -14.15
C TYR A 63 -10.60 -13.74 -14.29
N PRO A 64 -9.77 -14.51 -15.00
CA PRO A 64 -8.31 -14.34 -15.04
C PRO A 64 -7.84 -13.04 -15.70
N PHE A 65 -8.77 -12.17 -16.06
CA PHE A 65 -8.56 -10.83 -16.64
C PHE A 65 -8.99 -9.69 -15.69
N LEU A 66 -9.40 -10.01 -14.47
CA LEU A 66 -9.83 -9.03 -13.46
C LEU A 66 -9.05 -9.21 -12.16
N ARG A 67 -8.74 -8.09 -11.52
CA ARG A 67 -8.25 -8.06 -10.14
C ARG A 67 -9.04 -7.07 -9.30
N ALA A 68 -9.13 -7.32 -8.01
CA ALA A 68 -9.86 -6.52 -7.06
C ALA A 68 -8.94 -5.89 -6.01
N ASN A 69 -9.30 -4.72 -5.54
CA ASN A 69 -8.81 -4.08 -4.33
C ASN A 69 -9.99 -3.71 -3.42
N ARG A 70 -9.74 -3.13 -2.24
CA ARG A 70 -10.82 -2.77 -1.31
C ARG A 70 -11.82 -1.77 -1.89
N ASN A 71 -11.39 -0.90 -2.81
CA ASN A 71 -12.29 -0.01 -3.53
C ASN A 71 -13.23 -0.79 -4.48
N SER A 72 -12.71 -1.76 -5.23
CA SER A 72 -13.53 -2.61 -6.11
C SER A 72 -14.58 -3.39 -5.32
N VAL A 73 -14.25 -3.88 -4.11
CA VAL A 73 -15.21 -4.56 -3.24
C VAL A 73 -16.34 -3.63 -2.82
N LEU A 74 -16.03 -2.37 -2.48
CA LEU A 74 -17.07 -1.39 -2.14
C LEU A 74 -17.91 -1.01 -3.37
N MET A 75 -17.28 -0.73 -4.52
CA MET A 75 -17.98 -0.42 -5.77
C MET A 75 -18.95 -1.56 -6.16
N ALA A 76 -18.50 -2.82 -6.06
CA ALA A 76 -19.34 -3.98 -6.36
C ALA A 76 -20.58 -4.04 -5.47
N ARG A 77 -20.47 -3.67 -4.20
CA ARG A 77 -21.59 -3.58 -3.25
C ARG A 77 -22.53 -2.39 -3.53
N GLN A 78 -22.02 -1.34 -4.17
CA GLN A 78 -22.80 -0.15 -4.51
C GLN A 78 -23.60 -0.30 -5.82
N LEU A 79 -23.38 -1.40 -6.58
CA LEU A 79 -24.12 -1.66 -7.83
C LEU A 79 -25.58 -2.07 -7.59
N ASP A 80 -25.88 -2.62 -6.41
CA ASP A 80 -27.19 -3.12 -5.99
C ASP A 80 -27.54 -2.39 -4.68
N ALA A 81 -27.93 -1.13 -4.82
CA ALA A 81 -28.16 -0.25 -3.68
C ALA A 81 -29.44 -0.58 -2.91
N ASP A 82 -30.44 -1.15 -3.58
CA ASP A 82 -31.70 -1.55 -2.98
C ASP A 82 -31.74 -3.02 -2.51
N GLY A 83 -30.71 -3.82 -2.86
CA GLY A 83 -30.53 -5.18 -2.41
C GLY A 83 -31.44 -6.21 -3.12
N ASP A 84 -31.93 -5.89 -4.33
CA ASP A 84 -32.78 -6.79 -5.13
C ASP A 84 -31.97 -7.83 -5.93
N GLY A 85 -30.63 -7.71 -5.92
CA GLY A 85 -29.73 -8.61 -6.58
C GLY A 85 -29.47 -8.27 -8.06
N GLN A 86 -29.85 -7.08 -8.50
CA GLN A 86 -29.63 -6.60 -9.85
C GLN A 86 -28.72 -5.36 -9.85
N VAL A 87 -28.20 -5.03 -11.00
CA VAL A 87 -27.39 -3.82 -11.18
C VAL A 87 -28.33 -2.64 -11.49
N ASP A 88 -28.37 -1.66 -10.59
CA ASP A 88 -29.21 -0.47 -10.73
C ASP A 88 -28.81 0.40 -11.94
N ARG A 89 -27.52 0.45 -12.26
CA ARG A 89 -26.95 1.33 -13.28
C ARG A 89 -25.89 0.63 -14.11
N ALA A 90 -26.14 0.45 -15.39
CA ALA A 90 -25.23 -0.19 -16.33
C ALA A 90 -23.89 0.55 -16.47
N ASP A 91 -23.88 1.90 -16.39
CA ASP A 91 -22.66 2.71 -16.45
C ASP A 91 -21.75 2.50 -15.24
N GLN A 92 -22.33 2.19 -14.07
CA GLN A 92 -21.55 1.80 -12.88
C GLN A 92 -20.97 0.39 -13.00
N TRP A 93 -21.69 -0.54 -13.63
CA TRP A 93 -21.13 -1.85 -13.97
C TRP A 93 -19.90 -1.71 -14.86
N ASP A 94 -19.99 -0.94 -15.93
CA ASP A 94 -18.87 -0.70 -16.85
C ASP A 94 -17.68 -0.06 -16.12
N ALA A 95 -17.95 0.88 -15.20
CA ALA A 95 -16.93 1.51 -14.39
C ALA A 95 -16.22 0.52 -13.43
N LEU A 96 -16.97 -0.40 -12.79
CA LEU A 96 -16.38 -1.45 -11.95
C LEU A 96 -15.50 -2.39 -12.78
N ILE A 97 -16.00 -2.89 -13.91
CA ILE A 97 -15.21 -3.77 -14.79
C ILE A 97 -13.95 -3.05 -15.28
N SER A 98 -14.07 -1.79 -15.69
CA SER A 98 -12.92 -0.97 -16.10
C SER A 98 -11.90 -0.80 -14.98
N GLN A 99 -12.34 -0.57 -13.72
CA GLN A 99 -11.48 -0.47 -12.54
C GLN A 99 -10.71 -1.78 -12.33
N MET A 100 -11.40 -2.91 -12.26
CA MET A 100 -10.80 -4.22 -12.01
C MET A 100 -9.87 -4.64 -13.16
N ARG A 101 -10.24 -4.30 -14.40
CA ARG A 101 -9.40 -4.51 -15.58
C ARG A 101 -8.12 -3.65 -15.54
N GLY A 102 -8.23 -2.41 -15.06
CA GLY A 102 -7.08 -1.52 -14.83
C GLY A 102 -6.08 -2.08 -13.80
N LEU A 103 -6.59 -2.67 -12.73
CA LEU A 103 -5.78 -3.34 -11.71
C LEU A 103 -5.05 -4.57 -12.28
N ASP A 104 -5.75 -5.40 -13.06
CA ASP A 104 -5.13 -6.55 -13.73
C ASP A 104 -4.06 -6.10 -14.73
N ARG A 105 -4.34 -5.08 -15.54
CA ARG A 105 -3.37 -4.51 -16.49
C ARG A 105 -2.08 -4.10 -15.81
N ALA A 106 -2.18 -3.35 -14.71
CA ALA A 106 -1.02 -2.84 -13.98
C ALA A 106 -0.18 -3.97 -13.36
N ALA A 107 -0.86 -4.97 -12.76
CA ALA A 107 -0.19 -6.13 -12.19
C ALA A 107 0.47 -6.98 -13.26
N ARG A 108 -0.27 -7.36 -14.31
CA ARG A 108 0.18 -8.20 -15.41
C ARG A 108 1.34 -7.59 -16.20
N GLN A 109 1.37 -6.27 -16.34
CA GLN A 109 2.50 -5.56 -16.95
C GLN A 109 3.79 -5.82 -16.17
N SER A 110 3.75 -5.69 -14.86
CA SER A 110 4.91 -5.94 -13.99
C SER A 110 5.30 -7.42 -13.98
N GLU A 111 4.32 -8.32 -13.88
CA GLU A 111 4.54 -9.78 -13.88
C GLU A 111 5.23 -10.26 -15.16
N ILE A 112 4.71 -9.88 -16.31
CA ILE A 112 5.28 -10.29 -17.60
C ILE A 112 6.66 -9.63 -17.81
N ALA A 113 6.86 -8.38 -17.41
CA ALA A 113 8.17 -7.73 -17.46
C ALA A 113 9.23 -8.49 -16.64
N ASN A 114 8.82 -9.10 -15.53
CA ASN A 114 9.69 -9.87 -14.64
C ASN A 114 9.92 -11.32 -15.10
N LEU A 115 9.19 -11.81 -16.09
CA LEU A 115 9.45 -13.14 -16.66
C LEU A 115 10.78 -13.17 -17.41
N PRO A 116 11.47 -14.33 -17.44
CA PRO A 116 12.60 -14.52 -18.33
C PRO A 116 12.19 -14.32 -19.81
N ALA A 117 13.04 -13.68 -20.60
CA ALA A 117 12.76 -13.46 -22.02
C ALA A 117 12.46 -14.77 -22.80
N ALA A 118 13.02 -15.90 -22.34
CA ALA A 118 12.77 -17.21 -22.90
C ALA A 118 11.34 -17.75 -22.69
N SER A 119 10.51 -17.09 -21.86
CA SER A 119 9.11 -17.49 -21.65
C SER A 119 8.26 -17.37 -22.94
N GLY A 120 8.65 -16.50 -23.87
CA GLY A 120 7.91 -16.24 -25.11
C GLY A 120 6.53 -15.59 -24.91
N ILE A 121 6.20 -15.16 -23.68
CA ILE A 121 4.90 -14.54 -23.34
C ILE A 121 4.91 -13.09 -23.81
N SER A 122 3.90 -12.73 -24.63
CA SER A 122 3.66 -11.38 -25.09
C SER A 122 2.63 -10.68 -24.20
N TYR A 123 3.02 -9.53 -23.63
CA TYR A 123 2.11 -8.66 -22.88
C TYR A 123 0.94 -8.20 -23.77
N GLU A 124 1.22 -7.77 -25.01
CA GLU A 124 0.19 -7.30 -25.94
C GLU A 124 -0.86 -8.37 -26.24
N ALA A 125 -0.43 -9.63 -26.46
CA ALA A 125 -1.34 -10.72 -26.71
C ALA A 125 -2.21 -11.07 -25.49
N ALA A 126 -1.65 -11.03 -24.28
CA ALA A 126 -2.40 -11.22 -23.03
C ALA A 126 -3.39 -10.07 -22.81
N GLU A 127 -2.96 -8.83 -23.03
CA GLU A 127 -3.78 -7.62 -22.88
C GLU A 127 -4.97 -7.62 -23.85
N ASN A 128 -4.76 -8.00 -25.11
CA ASN A 128 -5.82 -8.09 -26.11
C ASN A 128 -6.88 -9.14 -25.70
N CYS A 129 -6.44 -10.30 -25.20
CA CYS A 129 -7.33 -11.33 -24.68
C CYS A 129 -8.13 -10.82 -23.47
N ALA A 130 -7.46 -10.22 -22.49
CA ALA A 130 -8.09 -9.70 -21.29
C ALA A 130 -9.14 -8.64 -21.61
N ASN A 131 -8.84 -7.72 -22.54
CA ASN A 131 -9.78 -6.71 -23.00
C ASN A 131 -11.01 -7.30 -23.73
N ALA A 132 -10.80 -8.31 -24.59
CA ALA A 132 -11.90 -8.98 -25.28
C ALA A 132 -12.82 -9.72 -24.30
N MET A 133 -12.26 -10.40 -23.30
CA MET A 133 -13.04 -11.10 -22.28
C MET A 133 -13.79 -10.11 -21.37
N ALA A 134 -13.16 -9.02 -20.94
CA ALA A 134 -13.82 -8.00 -20.13
C ALA A 134 -14.99 -7.34 -20.89
N ALA A 135 -14.82 -7.06 -22.17
CA ALA A 135 -15.88 -6.49 -23.01
C ALA A 135 -17.09 -7.43 -23.24
N SER A 136 -16.94 -8.73 -22.97
CA SER A 136 -18.03 -9.72 -23.05
C SER A 136 -18.88 -9.82 -21.78
N LEU A 137 -18.45 -9.19 -20.68
CA LEU A 137 -19.20 -9.21 -19.43
C LEU A 137 -20.42 -8.29 -19.50
N THR A 138 -21.53 -8.79 -18.98
CA THR A 138 -22.81 -8.05 -18.91
C THR A 138 -23.31 -7.97 -17.47
N PRO A 139 -24.16 -6.99 -17.13
CA PRO A 139 -24.77 -6.86 -15.81
C PRO A 139 -25.49 -8.12 -15.29
N ASP A 140 -26.01 -8.96 -16.19
CA ASP A 140 -26.67 -10.22 -15.82
C ASP A 140 -25.75 -11.21 -15.08
N GLN A 141 -24.42 -11.01 -15.20
CA GLN A 141 -23.40 -11.82 -14.53
C GLN A 141 -23.06 -11.31 -13.12
N TYR A 142 -23.72 -10.22 -12.67
CA TYR A 142 -23.42 -9.60 -11.36
C TYR A 142 -23.46 -10.59 -10.20
N GLN A 143 -24.51 -11.40 -10.10
CA GLN A 143 -24.69 -12.37 -9.01
C GLN A 143 -23.57 -13.45 -8.99
N THR A 144 -22.97 -13.73 -10.13
CA THR A 144 -21.86 -14.68 -10.26
C THR A 144 -20.52 -14.01 -9.95
N LEU A 145 -20.36 -12.75 -10.38
CA LEU A 145 -19.12 -11.99 -10.18
C LEU A 145 -18.97 -11.50 -8.71
N LEU A 146 -20.05 -11.00 -8.09
CA LEU A 146 -19.98 -10.36 -6.77
C LEU A 146 -19.27 -11.20 -5.70
N PRO A 147 -19.56 -12.51 -5.53
CA PRO A 147 -18.87 -13.34 -4.54
C PRO A 147 -17.38 -13.54 -4.80
N ALA A 148 -16.95 -13.38 -6.07
CA ALA A 148 -15.56 -13.52 -6.48
C ALA A 148 -14.75 -12.23 -6.30
N VAL A 149 -15.41 -11.07 -6.15
CA VAL A 149 -14.76 -9.78 -5.88
C VAL A 149 -14.42 -9.69 -4.40
N PHE A 150 -13.25 -10.20 -4.05
CA PHE A 150 -12.78 -10.33 -2.67
C PHE A 150 -11.30 -9.92 -2.56
N VAL A 151 -10.95 -9.34 -1.41
CA VAL A 151 -9.56 -9.05 -1.03
C VAL A 151 -9.29 -9.77 0.29
N PRO A 152 -8.26 -10.62 0.37
CA PRO A 152 -7.86 -11.25 1.62
C PRO A 152 -7.57 -10.22 2.72
N ASP A 153 -7.84 -10.62 3.97
CA ASP A 153 -7.49 -9.81 5.13
C ASP A 153 -5.99 -10.00 5.46
N ASP A 154 -5.28 -8.92 5.72
CA ASP A 154 -3.88 -8.97 6.17
C ASP A 154 -3.76 -9.31 7.66
N TYR A 155 -4.88 -9.49 8.35
CA TYR A 155 -4.92 -9.96 9.73
C TYR A 155 -5.20 -11.46 9.79
N LEU A 156 -4.26 -12.21 10.36
CA LEU A 156 -4.29 -13.66 10.48
C LEU A 156 -5.01 -14.10 11.77
N ASP A 157 -6.28 -14.46 11.67
CA ASP A 157 -7.09 -14.91 12.83
C ASP A 157 -6.47 -16.07 13.58
N PHE A 158 -5.79 -17.01 12.87
CA PHE A 158 -5.08 -18.09 13.50
C PHE A 158 -4.00 -17.60 14.49
N GLN A 159 -3.22 -16.60 14.11
CA GLN A 159 -2.20 -16.01 14.98
C GLN A 159 -2.84 -15.34 16.22
N ARG A 160 -3.96 -14.65 16.04
CA ARG A 160 -4.71 -14.04 17.14
C ARG A 160 -5.25 -15.07 18.13
N ILE A 161 -5.80 -16.17 17.62
CA ILE A 161 -6.30 -17.27 18.45
C ILE A 161 -5.15 -17.96 19.19
N ALA A 162 -4.11 -18.38 18.46
CA ALA A 162 -2.95 -19.07 19.03
C ALA A 162 -2.15 -18.19 19.99
N GLY A 163 -2.07 -16.88 19.71
CA GLY A 163 -1.40 -15.86 20.53
C GLY A 163 -2.23 -15.34 21.69
N LEU A 164 -3.43 -15.88 21.94
CA LEU A 164 -4.33 -15.41 22.99
C LEU A 164 -4.55 -13.89 22.93
N TYR A 165 -4.90 -13.39 21.76
CA TYR A 165 -5.05 -11.95 21.47
C TYR A 165 -5.77 -11.15 22.57
N PRO A 166 -6.88 -11.61 23.18
CA PRO A 166 -7.55 -10.85 24.25
C PRO A 166 -6.66 -10.54 25.46
N LEU A 167 -5.60 -11.35 25.69
CA LEU A 167 -4.64 -11.15 26.78
C LEU A 167 -3.40 -10.37 26.32
N THR A 168 -2.92 -10.64 25.10
CA THR A 168 -1.69 -10.04 24.57
C THR A 168 -1.92 -8.66 23.98
N ALA A 169 -3.16 -8.30 23.63
CA ALA A 169 -3.51 -6.96 23.16
C ALA A 169 -3.29 -5.88 24.25
N PHE A 170 -3.43 -6.19 25.54
CA PHE A 170 -3.20 -5.21 26.62
C PHE A 170 -1.75 -4.72 26.67
N PRO A 171 -0.72 -5.56 26.81
CA PRO A 171 0.64 -5.08 26.79
C PRO A 171 1.04 -4.42 25.47
N ALA A 172 0.52 -4.90 24.31
CA ALA A 172 0.74 -4.25 23.03
C ALA A 172 0.16 -2.84 22.99
N TYR A 173 -1.06 -2.64 23.53
CA TYR A 173 -1.68 -1.32 23.64
C TYR A 173 -0.90 -0.37 24.55
N PHE A 174 -0.41 -0.85 25.71
CA PHE A 174 0.42 -0.02 26.58
C PHE A 174 1.77 0.36 25.95
N GLY A 175 2.37 -0.55 25.18
CA GLY A 175 3.56 -0.24 24.37
C GLY A 175 3.31 0.86 23.36
N TYR A 176 2.18 0.79 22.68
CA TYR A 176 1.73 1.82 21.73
C TYR A 176 1.48 3.19 22.43
N GLU A 177 0.79 3.21 23.58
CA GLU A 177 0.58 4.42 24.36
C GLU A 177 1.91 5.03 24.85
N GLY A 178 2.88 4.19 25.27
CA GLY A 178 4.23 4.64 25.63
C GLY A 178 4.93 5.32 24.45
N TRP A 179 4.91 4.68 23.28
CA TRP A 179 5.45 5.26 22.06
C TRP A 179 4.82 6.62 21.74
N LYS A 180 3.50 6.77 21.87
CA LYS A 180 2.79 8.05 21.65
C LYS A 180 3.30 9.13 22.58
N GLN A 181 3.41 8.84 23.88
CA GLN A 181 3.88 9.80 24.88
C GLN A 181 5.30 10.31 24.55
N GLU A 182 6.18 9.43 24.08
CA GLU A 182 7.54 9.80 23.72
C GLU A 182 7.63 10.62 22.43
N ASN A 183 6.82 10.30 21.43
CA ASN A 183 7.00 10.86 20.09
C ASN A 183 6.07 12.03 19.77
N PHE A 184 4.87 12.12 20.36
CA PHE A 184 3.93 13.20 20.04
C PHE A 184 4.31 14.56 20.65
N ALA A 185 5.22 14.59 21.62
CA ALA A 185 5.74 15.84 22.18
C ALA A 185 6.43 16.72 21.12
N SER A 186 7.02 16.11 20.09
CA SER A 186 7.69 16.82 18.98
C SER A 186 6.73 17.70 18.16
N PHE A 187 5.45 17.33 18.08
CA PHE A 187 4.45 18.10 17.35
C PHE A 187 4.09 19.44 18.01
N ALA A 188 4.45 19.63 19.28
CA ALA A 188 4.31 20.89 20.00
C ALA A 188 5.57 21.76 19.94
N ALA A 189 6.68 21.27 19.36
CA ALA A 189 7.90 22.04 19.19
C ALA A 189 7.71 23.15 18.18
N ASN A 190 8.38 24.30 18.39
CA ASN A 190 8.38 25.37 17.40
C ASN A 190 9.42 25.09 16.30
N ASP A 191 9.26 25.75 15.15
CA ASP A 191 10.14 25.55 13.98
C ASP A 191 11.60 25.89 14.28
N ASP A 192 11.86 26.90 15.11
CA ASP A 192 13.22 27.33 15.48
C ASP A 192 13.93 26.25 16.30
N ASP A 193 13.24 25.63 17.26
CA ASP A 193 13.80 24.53 18.07
C ASP A 193 14.11 23.32 17.18
N LEU A 194 13.25 23.01 16.21
CA LEU A 194 13.47 21.93 15.26
C LEU A 194 14.67 22.19 14.36
N ILE A 195 14.78 23.39 13.78
CA ILE A 195 15.90 23.78 12.91
C ILE A 195 17.23 23.59 13.62
N HIS A 196 17.32 24.01 14.87
CA HIS A 196 18.55 23.94 15.68
C HIS A 196 18.81 22.55 16.29
N SER A 197 17.89 21.58 16.12
CA SER A 197 18.01 20.24 16.71
C SER A 197 18.99 19.30 15.97
N GLY A 198 19.56 19.71 14.83
CA GLY A 198 20.51 18.89 14.07
C GLY A 198 20.76 19.39 12.64
N ALA A 199 21.49 18.59 11.88
CA ALA A 199 21.66 18.83 10.45
C ALA A 199 20.43 18.33 9.67
N TRP A 200 19.90 19.14 8.78
CA TRP A 200 18.72 18.83 7.99
C TRP A 200 19.02 18.76 6.50
N ARG A 201 18.35 17.88 5.81
CA ARG A 201 18.33 17.77 4.36
C ARG A 201 16.91 17.90 3.86
N GLU A 202 16.70 18.79 2.91
CA GLU A 202 15.39 19.04 2.31
C GLU A 202 15.35 18.44 0.91
N TYR A 203 14.32 17.63 0.66
CA TYR A 203 14.04 17.04 -0.64
C TYR A 203 12.80 17.70 -1.23
N THR A 204 12.97 18.31 -2.41
CA THR A 204 11.91 18.98 -3.17
C THR A 204 11.90 18.45 -4.59
N LEU A 205 10.73 18.50 -5.24
CA LEU A 205 10.65 18.14 -6.65
C LEU A 205 11.17 19.28 -7.53
N ALA A 206 11.83 18.94 -8.66
CA ALA A 206 12.19 19.91 -9.68
C ALA A 206 10.92 20.61 -10.19
N SER A 207 10.96 21.95 -10.29
CA SER A 207 9.89 22.79 -10.83
C SER A 207 8.48 22.52 -10.24
N SER A 208 8.38 22.38 -8.92
CA SER A 208 7.10 22.51 -8.23
C SER A 208 6.71 23.99 -8.16
N GLU A 209 6.49 24.65 -9.30
CA GLU A 209 5.66 25.85 -9.29
C GLU A 209 4.38 25.44 -8.56
N PRO A 210 3.85 26.26 -7.63
CA PRO A 210 2.52 26.04 -7.07
C PRO A 210 1.52 26.26 -8.21
N GLY A 211 1.51 25.31 -9.12
CA GLY A 211 0.57 25.27 -10.23
C GLY A 211 -0.80 25.13 -9.61
N ARG A 212 -1.65 26.10 -9.87
CA ARG A 212 -3.08 25.93 -9.69
C ARG A 212 -3.49 24.82 -10.66
N PHE A 213 -3.44 23.59 -10.14
CA PHE A 213 -3.95 22.45 -10.89
C PHE A 213 -5.47 22.63 -10.97
N ASP A 214 -6.00 22.76 -12.19
CA ASP A 214 -7.46 22.85 -12.38
C ASP A 214 -8.00 21.43 -12.42
N VAL A 215 -8.72 21.06 -11.38
CA VAL A 215 -9.36 19.74 -11.26
C VAL A 215 -10.64 19.62 -12.10
N ALA A 216 -11.14 20.74 -12.65
CA ALA A 216 -12.41 20.77 -13.36
C ALA A 216 -12.41 19.93 -14.64
N ASP A 217 -11.23 19.74 -15.25
CA ASP A 217 -11.06 19.00 -16.50
C ASP A 217 -10.81 17.49 -16.28
N ILE A 218 -10.63 17.03 -15.02
CA ILE A 218 -10.38 15.62 -14.73
C ILE A 218 -11.65 14.80 -15.00
N ALA A 219 -11.51 13.83 -15.89
CA ALA A 219 -12.60 12.88 -16.16
C ALA A 219 -12.98 12.09 -14.90
N GLN A 220 -14.27 11.79 -14.77
CA GLN A 220 -14.80 10.97 -13.68
C GLN A 220 -15.56 9.79 -14.24
N ASP A 221 -15.51 8.65 -13.55
CA ASP A 221 -16.33 7.49 -13.87
C ASP A 221 -17.77 7.63 -13.32
N ALA A 222 -18.60 6.62 -13.55
CA ALA A 222 -20.00 6.61 -13.11
C ALA A 222 -20.21 6.58 -11.59
N PHE A 223 -19.17 6.28 -10.81
CA PHE A 223 -19.17 6.42 -9.35
C PHE A 223 -18.67 7.80 -8.89
N GLY A 224 -18.16 8.63 -9.79
CA GLY A 224 -17.54 9.91 -9.49
C GLY A 224 -16.08 9.80 -9.04
N GLN A 225 -15.42 8.68 -9.29
CA GLN A 225 -13.97 8.56 -9.07
C GLN A 225 -13.22 9.28 -10.19
N TRP A 226 -12.16 9.99 -9.83
CA TRP A 226 -11.31 10.67 -10.79
C TRP A 226 -10.51 9.67 -11.63
N ARG A 227 -10.47 9.92 -12.93
CA ARG A 227 -9.77 9.09 -13.93
C ARG A 227 -8.78 9.96 -14.73
N PRO A 228 -7.75 10.50 -14.08
CA PRO A 228 -6.73 11.28 -14.75
C PRO A 228 -5.94 10.42 -15.73
N THR A 229 -5.51 11.04 -16.82
CA THR A 229 -4.41 10.50 -17.64
C THR A 229 -3.11 10.49 -16.84
N ASP A 230 -2.09 9.75 -17.28
CA ASP A 230 -0.78 9.69 -16.61
C ASP A 230 -0.16 11.09 -16.44
N ARG A 231 -0.31 11.95 -17.45
CA ARG A 231 0.19 13.33 -17.41
C ARG A 231 -0.57 14.18 -16.38
N GLU A 232 -1.88 14.04 -16.31
CA GLU A 232 -2.70 14.76 -15.33
C GLU A 232 -2.38 14.28 -13.92
N LEU A 233 -2.21 12.97 -13.72
CA LEU A 233 -1.82 12.40 -12.45
C LEU A 233 -0.43 12.88 -12.01
N GLU A 234 0.54 12.93 -12.92
CA GLU A 234 1.87 13.49 -12.61
C GLU A 234 1.77 14.97 -12.22
N ASN A 235 0.97 15.77 -12.93
CA ASN A 235 0.75 17.18 -12.59
C ASN A 235 0.08 17.33 -11.21
N MET A 236 -0.93 16.51 -10.91
CA MET A 236 -1.54 16.45 -9.58
C MET A 236 -0.50 16.10 -8.51
N ALA A 237 0.29 15.06 -8.75
CA ALA A 237 1.31 14.64 -7.81
C ALA A 237 2.37 15.73 -7.57
N ARG A 238 2.71 16.52 -8.58
CA ARG A 238 3.60 17.69 -8.42
C ARG A 238 2.95 18.83 -7.62
N ALA A 239 1.65 19.07 -7.87
CA ALA A 239 0.92 20.18 -7.23
C ALA A 239 0.75 20.00 -5.71
N TYR A 240 0.53 18.76 -5.25
CA TYR A 240 0.29 18.43 -3.84
C TYR A 240 1.49 17.77 -3.14
N ALA A 241 2.64 17.69 -3.80
CA ALA A 241 3.82 17.05 -3.22
C ALA A 241 4.27 17.73 -1.93
N PRO A 242 4.51 16.95 -0.87
CA PRO A 242 5.12 17.48 0.32
C PRO A 242 6.60 17.82 0.09
N VAL A 243 7.13 18.70 0.90
CA VAL A 243 8.57 18.87 1.09
C VAL A 243 9.00 17.90 2.19
N PHE A 244 9.93 17.01 1.89
CA PHE A 244 10.49 16.10 2.89
C PHE A 244 11.75 16.71 3.49
N ARG A 245 11.71 16.97 4.79
CA ARG A 245 12.83 17.54 5.53
C ARG A 245 13.30 16.52 6.55
N VAL A 246 14.42 15.86 6.24
CA VAL A 246 14.95 14.74 7.01
C VAL A 246 16.12 15.22 7.85
N ARG A 247 16.09 14.98 9.16
CA ARG A 247 17.24 15.15 10.04
C ARG A 247 18.27 14.09 9.67
N THR A 248 19.50 14.48 9.38
CA THR A 248 20.51 13.58 8.83
C THR A 248 21.65 13.40 9.80
N GLY A 249 21.88 12.19 10.26
CA GLY A 249 23.00 11.79 11.10
C GLY A 249 23.99 10.87 10.38
N SER A 250 23.51 10.14 9.37
CA SER A 250 24.30 9.19 8.58
C SER A 250 23.75 9.06 7.17
N ASP A 251 24.36 8.20 6.35
CA ASP A 251 23.83 7.87 5.02
C ASP A 251 22.50 7.11 5.08
N SER A 252 22.22 6.43 6.20
CA SER A 252 20.95 5.73 6.43
C SER A 252 19.74 6.66 6.44
N ASP A 253 19.94 7.95 6.73
CA ASP A 253 18.90 8.97 6.80
C ASP A 253 18.65 9.67 5.44
N LYS A 254 19.34 9.24 4.38
CA LYS A 254 19.17 9.84 3.05
C LYS A 254 18.06 9.14 2.26
N VAL A 255 17.18 9.95 1.68
CA VAL A 255 16.18 9.46 0.73
C VAL A 255 16.86 9.04 -0.57
N GLY A 256 16.43 7.89 -1.14
CA GLY A 256 16.97 7.41 -2.39
C GLY A 256 16.01 6.51 -3.17
N ARG A 257 16.53 5.91 -4.22
CA ARG A 257 15.82 5.01 -5.11
C ARG A 257 16.12 3.54 -4.78
N PRO A 258 15.10 2.69 -4.55
CA PRO A 258 15.29 1.24 -4.50
C PRO A 258 15.89 0.71 -5.80
N ASN A 259 16.87 -0.16 -5.69
CA ASN A 259 17.47 -0.87 -6.80
C ASN A 259 17.82 -2.32 -6.44
N LEU A 260 17.96 -3.18 -7.45
CA LEU A 260 18.28 -4.59 -7.33
C LEU A 260 19.51 -4.90 -8.20
N LEU A 261 20.55 -5.46 -7.59
CA LEU A 261 21.74 -5.90 -8.35
C LEU A 261 21.39 -7.08 -9.27
N ALA A 262 20.64 -8.05 -8.76
CA ALA A 262 20.16 -9.25 -9.43
C ALA A 262 18.81 -9.65 -8.82
N ARG A 263 18.09 -10.59 -9.45
CA ARG A 263 16.75 -11.02 -9.05
C ARG A 263 16.66 -11.48 -7.59
N ASP A 264 17.66 -12.25 -7.13
CA ASP A 264 17.68 -12.81 -5.78
C ASP A 264 18.51 -11.97 -4.77
N ALA A 265 18.91 -10.75 -5.18
CA ALA A 265 19.64 -9.85 -4.31
C ALA A 265 18.67 -9.05 -3.43
N LEU A 266 19.11 -8.75 -2.20
CA LEU A 266 18.40 -7.78 -1.39
C LEU A 266 18.42 -6.41 -2.07
N ALA A 267 17.32 -5.69 -1.97
CA ALA A 267 17.20 -4.35 -2.49
C ALA A 267 18.15 -3.39 -1.73
N MET A 268 18.72 -2.45 -2.45
CA MET A 268 19.55 -1.38 -1.90
C MET A 268 18.91 -0.04 -2.24
N ILE A 269 19.24 1.00 -1.47
CA ILE A 269 18.81 2.36 -1.79
C ILE A 269 19.97 3.16 -2.38
N ASP A 270 19.79 3.63 -3.59
CA ASP A 270 20.68 4.59 -4.22
C ASP A 270 20.36 6.01 -3.73
N THR A 271 21.15 6.50 -2.81
CA THR A 271 20.97 7.83 -2.20
C THR A 271 21.48 8.97 -3.09
N ASP A 272 22.13 8.66 -4.20
CA ASP A 272 22.53 9.64 -5.22
C ASP A 272 21.39 9.92 -6.22
N ASP A 273 20.33 9.09 -6.25
CA ASP A 273 19.09 9.28 -7.01
C ASP A 273 17.87 9.46 -6.07
N PRO A 274 17.76 10.60 -5.34
CA PRO A 274 16.64 10.84 -4.44
C PRO A 274 15.33 10.76 -5.21
N THR A 275 14.43 9.89 -4.77
CA THR A 275 13.18 9.60 -5.48
C THR A 275 11.98 9.70 -4.56
N VAL A 276 10.91 10.32 -5.06
CA VAL A 276 9.57 10.31 -4.48
C VAL A 276 8.66 9.52 -5.40
N TYR A 277 8.11 8.44 -4.92
CA TYR A 277 7.13 7.66 -5.66
C TYR A 277 5.73 8.20 -5.42
N TYR A 278 4.86 8.13 -6.45
CA TYR A 278 3.48 8.56 -6.33
C TYR A 278 2.49 7.58 -6.95
N ARG A 279 1.25 7.59 -6.43
CA ARG A 279 0.11 6.87 -6.99
C ARG A 279 -1.19 7.58 -6.70
N LEU A 280 -2.21 7.29 -7.51
CA LEU A 280 -3.59 7.63 -7.23
C LEU A 280 -4.26 6.50 -6.45
N SER A 281 -5.02 6.88 -5.44
CA SER A 281 -5.98 6.02 -4.74
C SER A 281 -7.31 6.76 -4.60
N HIS A 282 -8.32 6.08 -4.07
CA HIS A 282 -9.61 6.68 -3.75
C HIS A 282 -10.11 6.19 -2.41
N THR A 283 -10.92 7.00 -1.75
CA THR A 283 -11.70 6.64 -0.56
C THR A 283 -13.13 7.10 -0.72
N TYR A 284 -14.08 6.35 -0.19
CA TYR A 284 -15.47 6.77 -0.09
C TYR A 284 -15.66 7.48 1.24
N PHE A 285 -16.07 8.75 1.18
CA PHE A 285 -16.21 9.58 2.37
C PHE A 285 -17.38 10.55 2.22
N ALA A 286 -18.21 10.63 3.24
CA ALA A 286 -19.39 11.50 3.29
C ALA A 286 -20.27 11.35 2.03
N GLY A 287 -20.57 10.11 1.67
CA GLY A 287 -21.50 9.78 0.58
C GLY A 287 -20.94 9.91 -0.84
N ARG A 288 -19.61 10.08 -1.01
CA ARG A 288 -18.98 10.19 -2.34
C ARG A 288 -17.54 9.74 -2.37
N TRP A 289 -17.08 9.32 -3.55
CA TRP A 289 -15.67 9.00 -3.77
C TRP A 289 -14.79 10.26 -3.78
N ARG A 290 -13.62 10.16 -3.16
CA ARG A 290 -12.61 11.20 -3.04
C ARG A 290 -11.29 10.71 -3.57
N PRO A 291 -10.56 11.50 -4.40
CA PRO A 291 -9.23 11.12 -4.84
C PRO A 291 -8.23 11.29 -3.71
N GLN A 292 -7.24 10.41 -3.71
CA GLN A 292 -6.11 10.41 -2.80
C GLN A 292 -4.81 10.36 -3.60
N ILE A 293 -3.88 11.27 -3.31
CA ILE A 293 -2.54 11.20 -3.87
C ILE A 293 -1.63 10.68 -2.77
N VAL A 294 -0.93 9.61 -3.08
CA VAL A 294 -0.03 8.92 -2.15
C VAL A 294 1.39 9.16 -2.59
N TYR A 295 2.26 9.53 -1.65
CA TYR A 295 3.69 9.71 -1.84
C TYR A 295 4.45 8.74 -0.96
N GLU A 296 5.56 8.21 -1.47
CA GLU A 296 6.37 7.21 -0.79
C GLU A 296 7.84 7.52 -1.01
N ILE A 297 8.62 7.55 0.08
CA ILE A 297 10.09 7.71 0.07
C ILE A 297 10.74 6.56 0.80
N TRP A 298 11.96 6.21 0.38
CA TRP A 298 12.71 5.07 0.87
C TRP A 298 14.05 5.48 1.47
N PHE A 299 14.46 4.74 2.51
CA PHE A 299 15.72 4.90 3.23
C PHE A 299 16.50 3.59 3.23
N PRO A 300 17.86 3.64 3.29
CA PRO A 300 18.72 2.44 3.24
C PRO A 300 18.47 1.44 4.37
N GLU A 301 18.22 1.94 5.57
CA GLU A 301 17.99 1.11 6.76
C GLU A 301 17.42 1.95 7.90
N ARG A 302 16.88 1.29 8.90
CA ARG A 302 16.69 1.84 10.24
C ARG A 302 17.81 1.31 11.12
N PRO A 303 18.85 2.11 11.42
CA PRO A 303 20.00 1.67 12.21
C PRO A 303 19.61 1.29 13.64
N ALA A 304 20.30 0.28 14.20
CA ALA A 304 20.11 -0.10 15.58
C ALA A 304 20.64 0.99 16.53
N THR A 305 19.82 1.40 17.48
CA THR A 305 20.19 2.37 18.54
C THR A 305 20.75 1.67 19.78
N SER A 306 20.57 0.36 19.90
CA SER A 306 21.07 -0.49 20.97
C SER A 306 21.29 -1.93 20.49
N SER A 307 21.96 -2.76 21.29
CA SER A 307 22.21 -4.17 20.96
C SER A 307 20.93 -5.03 20.86
N PHE A 308 19.80 -4.56 21.36
CA PHE A 308 18.50 -5.23 21.34
C PHE A 308 17.41 -4.35 20.75
N ASP A 309 17.75 -3.51 19.76
CA ASP A 309 16.75 -2.71 19.04
C ASP A 309 15.93 -3.62 18.12
N ILE A 310 14.71 -3.93 18.55
CA ILE A 310 13.80 -4.82 17.81
C ILE A 310 13.19 -4.17 16.57
N LEU A 311 13.33 -2.84 16.45
CA LEU A 311 12.80 -2.04 15.35
C LEU A 311 13.84 -1.80 14.24
N ALA A 312 15.13 -2.07 14.53
CA ALA A 312 16.20 -1.92 13.56
C ALA A 312 16.03 -2.92 12.40
N GLY A 313 16.41 -2.52 11.20
CA GLY A 313 16.31 -3.42 10.05
C GLY A 313 16.72 -2.78 8.73
N HIS A 314 16.89 -3.65 7.76
CA HIS A 314 17.18 -3.31 6.39
C HIS A 314 15.98 -2.59 5.78
N LEU A 315 16.22 -1.54 5.03
CA LEU A 315 15.28 -0.59 4.46
C LEU A 315 14.30 0.00 5.47
N ASP A 316 13.85 1.19 5.17
CA ASP A 316 12.71 1.84 5.80
C ASP A 316 11.99 2.70 4.76
N ALA A 317 10.73 3.04 5.00
CA ALA A 317 9.96 3.88 4.10
C ALA A 317 8.92 4.69 4.87
N LEU A 318 8.62 5.88 4.35
CA LEU A 318 7.53 6.72 4.83
C LEU A 318 6.53 6.96 3.69
N ILE A 319 5.27 6.78 4.01
CA ILE A 319 4.14 7.01 3.10
C ILE A 319 3.33 8.19 3.62
N TRP A 320 3.11 9.17 2.77
CA TRP A 320 2.23 10.31 3.00
C TRP A 320 1.09 10.28 2.00
N ARG A 321 -0.16 10.45 2.46
CA ARG A 321 -1.33 10.46 1.62
C ARG A 321 -2.15 11.72 1.86
N VAL A 322 -2.56 12.40 0.80
CA VAL A 322 -3.48 13.54 0.86
C VAL A 322 -4.79 13.17 0.17
N THR A 323 -5.90 13.36 0.88
CA THR A 323 -7.26 13.17 0.38
C THR A 323 -7.84 14.54 0.00
N LEU A 324 -8.36 14.65 -1.22
CA LEU A 324 -8.88 15.90 -1.77
C LEU A 324 -10.41 15.89 -1.82
N ASP A 325 -11.00 17.08 -1.72
CA ASP A 325 -12.41 17.29 -2.09
C ASP A 325 -12.56 17.35 -3.62
N LYS A 326 -13.82 17.42 -4.07
CA LYS A 326 -14.20 17.50 -5.48
C LYS A 326 -13.61 18.69 -6.23
N ASP A 327 -13.25 19.75 -5.52
CA ASP A 327 -12.64 20.98 -6.05
C ASP A 327 -11.10 21.01 -5.91
N GLY A 328 -10.52 19.90 -5.50
CA GLY A 328 -9.07 19.78 -5.26
C GLY A 328 -8.60 20.35 -3.92
N THR A 329 -9.50 20.82 -3.06
CA THR A 329 -9.11 21.27 -1.72
C THR A 329 -8.71 20.08 -0.85
N PRO A 330 -7.53 20.08 -0.20
CA PRO A 330 -7.16 19.03 0.74
C PRO A 330 -8.10 19.00 1.94
N LEU A 331 -8.68 17.82 2.19
CA LEU A 331 -9.55 17.55 3.34
C LEU A 331 -8.75 17.03 4.54
N ILE A 332 -7.87 16.09 4.29
CA ILE A 332 -7.06 15.41 5.30
C ILE A 332 -5.83 14.83 4.64
N ALA A 333 -4.74 14.80 5.39
CA ALA A 333 -3.63 13.92 5.08
C ALA A 333 -3.46 12.87 6.18
N ASP A 334 -2.78 11.78 5.86
CA ASP A 334 -2.37 10.76 6.80
C ASP A 334 -1.05 10.13 6.39
N THR A 335 -0.38 9.50 7.35
CA THR A 335 0.95 8.92 7.13
C THR A 335 1.09 7.58 7.84
N ILE A 336 1.88 6.69 7.24
CA ILE A 336 2.35 5.44 7.82
C ILE A 336 3.81 5.24 7.45
N HIS A 337 4.51 4.35 8.15
CA HIS A 337 5.75 3.77 7.62
C HIS A 337 5.44 2.68 6.59
N GLY A 338 6.41 2.33 5.75
CA GLY A 338 6.26 1.28 4.73
C GLY A 338 5.90 -0.10 5.28
N CYS A 339 6.05 -0.34 6.59
CA CYS A 339 5.55 -1.53 7.29
C CYS A 339 4.06 -1.46 7.67
N GLY A 340 3.40 -0.31 7.49
CA GLY A 340 2.04 -0.06 7.96
C GLY A 340 1.95 0.53 9.37
N CYS A 341 3.05 0.66 10.10
CA CYS A 341 3.07 1.15 11.48
C CYS A 341 2.90 2.67 11.56
N TYR A 342 2.60 3.18 12.76
CA TYR A 342 2.62 4.61 13.11
C TYR A 342 1.61 5.46 12.33
N HIS A 343 0.38 4.97 12.18
CA HIS A 343 -0.66 5.68 11.44
C HIS A 343 -1.12 6.95 12.18
N MET A 344 -0.90 8.11 11.57
CA MET A 344 -1.30 9.43 12.08
C MET A 344 -2.13 10.18 11.06
N PHE A 345 -3.11 10.95 11.54
CA PHE A 345 -4.03 11.73 10.73
C PHE A 345 -3.84 13.23 10.94
N PHE A 346 -3.97 13.98 9.86
CA PHE A 346 -3.82 15.45 9.81
C PHE A 346 -5.06 16.05 9.11
N PRO A 347 -6.21 16.11 9.80
CA PRO A 347 -7.43 16.64 9.21
C PRO A 347 -7.39 18.14 9.06
N SER A 348 -8.10 18.66 8.04
CA SER A 348 -8.38 20.08 7.93
C SER A 348 -9.45 20.52 8.93
N ASN A 349 -9.55 21.85 9.17
CA ASN A 349 -10.59 22.44 10.00
C ASN A 349 -12.02 22.22 9.46
N GLY A 350 -12.18 21.73 8.22
CA GLY A 350 -13.47 21.34 7.63
C GLY A 350 -13.97 19.98 8.10
N LEU A 351 -13.21 19.26 8.92
CA LEU A 351 -13.57 17.96 9.45
C LEU A 351 -13.70 17.97 10.97
N GLN A 352 -14.53 17.08 11.48
CA GLN A 352 -14.66 16.79 12.90
C GLN A 352 -14.35 15.32 13.18
N ARG A 353 -13.53 15.04 14.19
CA ARG A 353 -13.25 13.67 14.65
C ARG A 353 -14.52 13.07 15.28
N ILE A 354 -14.82 11.83 14.92
CA ILE A 354 -15.86 11.02 15.57
C ILE A 354 -15.27 10.42 16.85
N SER A 355 -16.00 10.53 17.96
CA SER A 355 -15.59 9.89 19.22
C SER A 355 -15.57 8.36 19.05
N ALA A 356 -14.59 7.72 19.70
CA ALA A 356 -14.56 6.26 19.76
C ALA A 356 -15.87 5.73 20.42
N PRO A 357 -16.40 4.57 19.99
CA PRO A 357 -17.54 3.96 20.66
C PRO A 357 -17.27 3.72 22.15
N GLU A 358 -18.28 3.91 22.99
CA GLU A 358 -18.23 3.64 24.44
C GLU A 358 -18.52 2.16 24.74
N ASP A 359 -17.79 1.25 24.09
CA ASP A 359 -17.99 -0.18 24.17
C ASP A 359 -16.95 -0.93 25.03
N HIS A 360 -16.04 -0.18 25.67
CA HIS A 360 -14.92 -0.71 26.48
C HIS A 360 -13.90 -1.57 25.71
N ASP A 361 -14.02 -1.69 24.39
CA ASP A 361 -13.02 -2.39 23.58
C ASP A 361 -11.73 -1.57 23.46
N ILE A 362 -10.60 -2.23 23.73
CA ILE A 362 -9.28 -1.64 23.52
C ILE A 362 -8.98 -1.64 22.02
N ARG A 363 -8.71 -0.44 21.49
CA ARG A 363 -8.37 -0.25 20.07
C ARG A 363 -7.50 0.97 19.86
N GLU A 364 -6.68 0.92 18.85
CA GLU A 364 -5.99 2.11 18.36
C GLU A 364 -6.99 3.04 17.67
N THR A 365 -7.02 4.29 18.12
CA THR A 365 -7.91 5.32 17.56
C THR A 365 -7.21 6.10 16.43
N ALA A 366 -7.91 7.07 15.82
CA ALA A 366 -7.28 7.98 14.89
C ALA A 366 -6.42 8.98 15.66
N GLU A 367 -5.11 8.87 15.52
CA GLU A 367 -4.16 9.75 16.20
C GLU A 367 -3.96 11.04 15.40
N MET A 368 -4.12 12.17 16.06
CA MET A 368 -4.04 13.52 15.48
C MET A 368 -3.02 14.36 16.27
N PRO A 369 -1.71 14.06 16.17
CA PRO A 369 -0.71 14.68 17.04
C PRO A 369 -0.57 16.20 16.82
N ALA A 370 -0.83 16.68 15.58
CA ALA A 370 -0.82 18.11 15.24
C ALA A 370 -2.19 18.79 15.38
N GLY A 371 -3.25 18.07 15.81
CA GLY A 371 -4.61 18.59 15.79
C GLY A 371 -5.14 18.82 14.38
N TYR A 372 -5.89 19.92 14.20
CA TYR A 372 -6.43 20.31 12.89
C TYR A 372 -5.48 21.29 12.19
N LEU A 373 -5.27 21.04 10.90
CA LEU A 373 -4.44 21.89 10.04
C LEU A 373 -5.31 22.78 9.13
N THR A 374 -4.73 23.82 8.56
CA THR A 374 -5.41 24.58 7.50
C THR A 374 -5.26 23.85 6.16
N SER A 375 -6.24 23.98 5.25
CA SER A 375 -6.13 23.41 3.91
C SER A 375 -4.89 23.94 3.15
N SER A 376 -4.44 25.16 3.42
CA SER A 376 -3.22 25.72 2.84
C SER A 376 -1.97 25.02 3.33
N MET A 377 -1.90 24.58 4.59
CA MET A 377 -0.80 23.76 5.10
C MET A 377 -0.80 22.38 4.45
N LEU A 378 -1.98 21.77 4.25
CA LEU A 378 -2.13 20.48 3.61
C LEU A 378 -1.85 20.50 2.11
N SER A 379 -1.97 21.66 1.44
CA SER A 379 -1.69 21.79 0.01
C SER A 379 -0.20 21.70 -0.32
N ARG A 380 0.66 22.18 0.57
CA ARG A 380 2.13 22.07 0.44
C ARG A 380 2.73 21.89 1.84
N PRO A 381 2.60 20.70 2.41
CA PRO A 381 3.14 20.44 3.73
C PRO A 381 4.66 20.28 3.69
N VAL A 382 5.33 20.67 4.75
CA VAL A 382 6.71 20.33 5.06
C VAL A 382 6.67 19.24 6.13
N LEU A 383 7.17 18.06 5.80
CA LEU A 383 7.22 16.91 6.69
C LEU A 383 8.59 16.88 7.36
N TRP A 384 8.63 17.09 8.66
CA TRP A 384 9.85 17.02 9.45
C TRP A 384 10.04 15.59 9.96
N ILE A 385 11.09 14.93 9.51
CA ILE A 385 11.33 13.51 9.71
C ILE A 385 12.60 13.33 10.55
N ASP A 386 12.53 12.51 11.58
CA ASP A 386 13.67 12.24 12.45
C ASP A 386 14.74 11.40 11.74
N LYS A 387 15.97 11.50 12.22
CA LYS A 387 17.05 10.59 11.83
C LYS A 387 16.83 9.21 12.46
N THR A 388 17.42 8.19 11.91
CA THR A 388 17.46 6.82 12.46
C THR A 388 16.08 6.15 12.50
N SER A 389 15.12 6.75 13.20
CA SER A 389 13.75 6.22 13.35
C SER A 389 12.85 6.52 12.15
N HIS A 390 13.17 7.55 11.40
CA HIS A 390 12.36 8.14 10.32
C HIS A 390 10.93 8.51 10.74
N TYR A 391 10.69 8.72 12.05
CA TYR A 391 9.41 9.17 12.55
C TYR A 391 9.10 10.58 12.08
N LEU A 392 7.85 10.83 11.74
CA LEU A 392 7.37 12.18 11.51
C LEU A 392 7.33 12.93 12.84
N LEU A 393 8.09 14.01 12.93
CA LEU A 393 8.20 14.85 14.12
C LEU A 393 7.14 15.94 14.17
N THR A 394 6.84 16.55 13.02
CA THR A 394 5.78 17.54 12.86
C THR A 394 5.47 17.80 11.39
N VAL A 395 4.39 18.52 11.14
CA VAL A 395 3.95 18.98 9.82
C VAL A 395 3.75 20.48 9.88
N THR A 396 4.46 21.22 9.00
CA THR A 396 4.31 22.68 8.90
C THR A 396 3.88 23.08 7.49
N GLY A 397 3.49 24.32 7.26
CA GLY A 397 3.30 24.85 5.92
C GLY A 397 4.64 25.18 5.27
N ALA A 398 4.70 25.23 3.93
CA ALA A 398 5.87 25.72 3.21
C ALA A 398 6.13 27.18 3.60
N ALA A 399 7.07 27.38 4.51
CA ALA A 399 7.47 28.69 4.94
C ALA A 399 8.36 29.33 3.85
N THR A 400 8.11 30.58 3.52
CA THR A 400 9.02 31.46 2.75
C THR A 400 10.16 31.95 3.64
N ASP A 401 10.64 31.14 4.57
CA ASP A 401 11.45 31.60 5.68
C ASP A 401 12.95 31.66 5.30
N GLN A 402 13.54 32.84 5.47
CA GLN A 402 14.98 33.10 5.30
C GLN A 402 15.85 32.39 6.35
N SER A 403 15.28 31.95 7.47
CA SER A 403 16.00 31.20 8.52
C SER A 403 16.47 29.83 8.08
N MET A 404 15.96 29.34 6.95
CA MET A 404 16.29 28.05 6.33
C MET A 404 17.46 28.11 5.32
N ALA A 405 18.25 29.17 5.31
CA ALA A 405 19.35 29.36 4.35
C ALA A 405 20.41 28.26 4.41
N ASP A 406 20.61 27.66 5.58
CA ASP A 406 21.68 26.68 5.83
C ASP A 406 21.24 25.21 5.67
N ILE A 407 19.98 24.94 5.27
CA ILE A 407 19.53 23.57 5.02
C ILE A 407 20.06 23.08 3.67
N ALA A 408 20.70 21.90 3.68
CA ALA A 408 21.13 21.24 2.44
C ALA A 408 19.90 20.84 1.61
N ARG A 409 19.79 21.38 0.38
CA ARG A 409 18.67 21.11 -0.53
C ARG A 409 19.07 20.13 -1.61
N GLN A 410 18.19 19.18 -1.87
CA GLN A 410 18.33 18.18 -2.91
C GLN A 410 17.04 18.09 -3.74
N THR A 411 17.21 18.02 -5.06
CA THR A 411 16.08 17.81 -5.97
C THR A 411 15.81 16.33 -6.08
N ALA A 412 14.57 15.91 -5.78
CA ALA A 412 14.13 14.54 -5.94
C ALA A 412 13.41 14.34 -7.28
N VAL A 413 13.53 13.14 -7.82
CA VAL A 413 12.80 12.70 -9.01
C VAL A 413 11.45 12.16 -8.61
N LEU A 414 10.38 12.60 -9.29
CA LEU A 414 9.04 12.05 -9.09
C LEU A 414 8.83 10.86 -10.04
N ARG A 415 8.45 9.68 -9.50
CA ARG A 415 8.24 8.44 -10.27
C ARG A 415 6.92 7.76 -9.92
N PRO A 416 6.23 7.15 -10.91
CA PRO A 416 5.07 6.29 -10.61
C PRO A 416 5.47 5.13 -9.70
N ALA A 417 4.72 4.90 -8.62
CA ALA A 417 5.01 3.81 -7.68
C ALA A 417 4.85 2.41 -8.30
N GLN A 418 4.19 2.31 -9.45
CA GLN A 418 4.11 1.09 -10.24
C GLN A 418 5.50 0.59 -10.69
N GLU A 419 6.49 1.47 -10.87
CA GLU A 419 7.87 1.10 -11.22
C GLU A 419 8.51 0.15 -10.18
N LEU A 420 8.10 0.23 -8.90
CA LEU A 420 8.58 -0.67 -7.84
C LEU A 420 8.25 -2.15 -8.11
N GLY A 421 7.24 -2.42 -8.94
CA GLY A 421 6.85 -3.78 -9.35
C GLY A 421 7.74 -4.39 -10.44
N HIS A 422 8.64 -3.62 -11.09
CA HIS A 422 9.50 -4.09 -12.19
C HIS A 422 10.77 -3.23 -12.33
N LEU A 423 11.55 -3.17 -11.27
CA LEU A 423 12.82 -2.43 -11.24
C LEU A 423 13.82 -3.04 -12.23
N PRO A 424 14.53 -2.23 -13.03
CA PRO A 424 15.62 -2.72 -13.87
C PRO A 424 16.74 -3.32 -13.02
N LEU A 425 17.20 -4.52 -13.36
CA LEU A 425 18.33 -5.14 -12.70
C LEU A 425 19.65 -4.47 -13.13
N GLN A 426 20.52 -4.15 -12.18
CA GLN A 426 21.79 -3.48 -12.46
C GLN A 426 22.74 -4.36 -13.28
N ASN A 427 22.60 -5.69 -13.23
CA ASN A 427 23.35 -6.63 -14.07
C ASN A 427 22.87 -6.65 -15.54
N GLY A 428 21.83 -5.88 -15.89
CA GLY A 428 21.27 -5.80 -17.25
C GLY A 428 20.43 -7.01 -17.68
N GLN A 429 20.07 -7.92 -16.78
CA GLN A 429 19.34 -9.15 -17.08
C GLN A 429 17.84 -9.06 -16.85
N GLY A 430 17.20 -7.99 -17.33
CA GLY A 430 15.75 -7.79 -17.24
C GLY A 430 15.33 -6.96 -16.01
N THR A 431 14.16 -7.29 -15.46
CA THR A 431 13.57 -6.59 -14.31
C THR A 431 13.22 -7.57 -13.19
N ALA A 432 13.00 -7.04 -11.98
CA ALA A 432 12.38 -7.77 -10.88
C ALA A 432 11.54 -6.82 -10.02
N SER A 433 10.57 -7.37 -9.31
CA SER A 433 9.79 -6.64 -8.31
C SER A 433 10.64 -6.35 -7.07
N LEU A 434 10.40 -5.19 -6.44
CA LEU A 434 10.88 -4.92 -5.08
C LEU A 434 10.24 -5.86 -4.05
N PHE A 435 9.04 -6.35 -4.35
CA PHE A 435 8.19 -7.13 -3.46
C PHE A 435 8.20 -8.61 -3.88
N ASP A 436 8.08 -9.50 -2.91
CA ASP A 436 7.81 -10.91 -3.12
C ASP A 436 6.35 -11.16 -3.53
N GLU A 437 6.00 -12.43 -3.82
CA GLU A 437 4.66 -12.84 -4.23
C GLU A 437 3.57 -12.60 -3.17
N ALA A 438 3.97 -12.42 -1.90
CA ALA A 438 3.07 -12.09 -0.79
C ALA A 438 2.99 -10.58 -0.50
N GLY A 439 3.70 -9.75 -1.28
CA GLY A 439 3.70 -8.30 -1.14
C GLY A 439 4.63 -7.76 -0.06
N PHE A 440 5.67 -8.51 0.36
CA PHE A 440 6.69 -8.03 1.28
C PHE A 440 8.00 -7.73 0.54
N VAL A 441 8.78 -6.80 1.08
CA VAL A 441 10.16 -6.58 0.62
C VAL A 441 11.07 -7.58 1.32
N PRO A 442 11.74 -8.49 0.60
CA PRO A 442 12.60 -9.50 1.19
C PRO A 442 13.74 -8.90 2.03
N GLY A 443 14.00 -9.49 3.20
CA GLY A 443 15.08 -9.07 4.10
C GLY A 443 14.75 -7.86 4.96
N THR A 444 13.50 -7.38 4.96
CA THR A 444 13.06 -6.27 5.81
C THR A 444 12.33 -6.71 7.07
N GLU A 445 12.28 -8.02 7.34
CA GLU A 445 11.70 -8.57 8.57
C GLU A 445 12.45 -8.04 9.78
N ARG A 446 11.71 -7.64 10.82
CA ARG A 446 12.25 -7.09 12.06
C ARG A 446 12.00 -8.01 13.24
N LEU A 447 12.84 -7.88 14.29
CA LEU A 447 12.72 -8.70 15.49
C LEU A 447 11.42 -8.46 16.26
N GLU A 448 10.77 -7.30 16.07
CA GLU A 448 9.46 -7.03 16.66
C GLU A 448 8.39 -8.04 16.25
N SER A 449 8.56 -8.72 15.10
CA SER A 449 7.68 -9.80 14.66
C SER A 449 7.55 -10.93 15.66
N LEU A 450 8.62 -11.21 16.46
CA LEU A 450 8.62 -12.23 17.50
C LEU A 450 7.71 -11.87 18.69
N ILE A 451 7.50 -10.57 18.92
CA ILE A 451 6.69 -10.05 20.03
C ILE A 451 5.28 -9.74 19.57
N LEU A 452 5.12 -9.20 18.38
CA LEU A 452 3.85 -8.69 17.87
C LEU A 452 3.06 -9.70 17.02
N TRP A 453 3.60 -10.91 16.74
CA TRP A 453 2.86 -11.93 16.00
C TRP A 453 1.45 -12.26 16.57
N PRO A 454 1.19 -12.20 17.93
CA PRO A 454 -0.14 -12.46 18.47
C PRO A 454 -1.17 -11.40 18.07
N MET A 455 -0.74 -10.26 17.56
CA MET A 455 -1.64 -9.22 17.05
C MET A 455 -2.26 -9.61 15.71
N GLY A 456 -1.76 -10.70 15.11
CA GLY A 456 -2.27 -11.27 13.88
C GLY A 456 -1.88 -10.51 12.63
N VAL A 457 -0.99 -9.54 12.72
CA VAL A 457 -0.40 -8.89 11.53
C VAL A 457 0.70 -9.81 11.01
N ASP A 458 0.66 -10.17 9.72
CA ASP A 458 1.72 -10.98 9.13
C ASP A 458 3.01 -10.17 9.04
N LYS A 459 4.15 -10.76 9.43
CA LYS A 459 5.49 -10.15 9.42
C LYS A 459 5.48 -8.67 9.89
N PRO A 460 5.11 -8.36 11.17
CA PRO A 460 5.17 -6.98 11.67
C PRO A 460 6.53 -6.35 11.43
N GLY A 461 6.57 -5.10 11.03
CA GLY A 461 7.81 -4.37 10.74
C GLY A 461 8.39 -4.57 9.34
N ALA A 462 7.98 -5.61 8.60
CA ALA A 462 8.42 -5.79 7.22
C ALA A 462 7.81 -4.75 6.29
N MET A 463 8.61 -4.23 5.34
CA MET A 463 8.12 -3.29 4.32
C MET A 463 7.16 -4.00 3.37
N ARG A 464 6.09 -3.29 2.95
CA ARG A 464 4.94 -3.88 2.27
C ARG A 464 4.61 -3.17 0.97
N GLN A 465 4.05 -3.94 0.05
CA GLN A 465 3.43 -3.43 -1.16
C GLN A 465 2.10 -2.74 -0.82
N TRP A 466 1.72 -1.75 -1.61
CA TRP A 466 0.41 -1.13 -1.52
C TRP A 466 -0.72 -2.16 -1.57
N GLY A 467 -1.71 -1.99 -0.68
CA GLY A 467 -2.81 -2.94 -0.51
C GLY A 467 -2.65 -3.89 0.68
N HIS A 468 -1.44 -4.00 1.27
CA HIS A 468 -1.11 -4.91 2.36
C HIS A 468 -0.79 -4.22 3.70
N HIS A 469 -1.10 -2.93 3.82
CA HIS A 469 -0.77 -2.16 5.02
C HIS A 469 -1.85 -2.31 6.10
N ALA A 470 -1.74 -3.35 6.94
CA ALA A 470 -2.42 -3.41 8.23
C ALA A 470 -1.80 -2.34 9.15
N THR A 471 -2.62 -1.39 9.65
CA THR A 471 -2.13 -0.18 10.35
C THR A 471 -2.48 -0.13 11.83
N ALA A 472 -3.09 -1.16 12.39
CA ALA A 472 -3.39 -1.26 13.81
C ALA A 472 -2.95 -2.62 14.35
N PHE A 473 -2.17 -2.65 15.43
CA PHE A 473 -1.89 -3.88 16.16
C PHE A 473 -3.06 -4.26 17.07
N VAL A 474 -3.66 -3.27 17.69
CA VAL A 474 -4.84 -3.49 18.55
C VAL A 474 -6.10 -3.02 17.82
N GLY A 475 -6.92 -3.98 17.40
CA GLY A 475 -8.01 -3.77 16.47
C GLY A 475 -7.68 -4.24 15.05
N ARG A 476 -8.41 -3.75 14.06
CA ARG A 476 -8.17 -3.98 12.62
C ARG A 476 -8.35 -2.68 11.86
N ARG A 477 -7.39 -2.34 11.05
CA ARG A 477 -7.44 -1.17 10.17
C ARG A 477 -6.47 -1.38 9.02
N HIS A 478 -6.93 -1.14 7.79
CA HIS A 478 -6.07 -1.15 6.61
C HIS A 478 -5.92 0.27 6.08
N PHE A 479 -4.73 0.61 5.61
CA PHE A 479 -4.45 1.94 5.08
C PHE A 479 -5.26 2.24 3.82
N ASP A 480 -5.50 1.24 2.98
CA ASP A 480 -6.29 1.30 1.75
C ASP A 480 -7.77 0.95 1.93
N GLU A 481 -8.30 0.93 3.19
CA GLU A 481 -9.71 0.69 3.43
C GLU A 481 -10.58 1.77 2.80
N ALA A 482 -11.52 1.36 1.93
CA ALA A 482 -12.30 2.27 1.11
C ALA A 482 -13.12 3.29 1.93
N THR A 483 -13.54 2.95 3.15
CA THR A 483 -14.35 3.79 4.06
C THR A 483 -13.59 4.23 5.30
N LEU A 484 -12.24 4.23 5.25
CA LEU A 484 -11.40 4.56 6.41
C LEU A 484 -11.77 5.91 7.05
N MET A 485 -12.04 6.90 6.21
CA MET A 485 -12.35 8.25 6.66
C MET A 485 -13.67 8.31 7.44
N ASP A 486 -14.72 7.66 6.96
CA ASP A 486 -16.05 7.66 7.60
C ASP A 486 -16.05 7.00 8.99
N ARG A 487 -15.04 6.16 9.29
CA ARG A 487 -14.89 5.56 10.63
C ARG A 487 -14.44 6.57 11.69
N TYR A 488 -13.71 7.61 11.28
CA TYR A 488 -13.01 8.48 12.22
C TYR A 488 -13.38 9.95 12.09
N PHE A 489 -13.95 10.35 10.96
CA PHE A 489 -14.21 11.76 10.67
C PHE A 489 -15.57 11.96 10.01
N ARG A 490 -16.09 13.17 10.15
CA ARG A 490 -17.25 13.68 9.42
C ARG A 490 -17.00 15.12 9.01
N PRO A 491 -17.61 15.63 7.94
CA PRO A 491 -17.59 17.06 7.63
C PRO A 491 -18.16 17.87 8.80
N VAL A 492 -17.64 19.09 8.99
CA VAL A 492 -18.27 20.09 9.84
C VAL A 492 -19.43 20.68 9.04
N ASP A 493 -20.64 20.74 9.65
CA ASP A 493 -21.84 21.30 9.05
C ASP A 493 -21.72 22.82 8.80
#